data_ef6ed1c9cc69479419e31e57940f058a
#
_entry.id   ef6ed1c9cc69479419e31e57940f058a
#
_cell.length_a   1.000
_cell.length_b   1.000
_cell.length_c   1.000
_cell.angle_alpha   90.00
_cell.angle_beta   90.00
_cell.angle_gamma   90.00
#
_symmetry.space_group_name_H-M   'P 1'
#
loop_
_entity.id
_entity.type
_entity.pdbx_description
1 polymer ?
#
loop_
_entity_poly.entity_id
_entity_poly.type
_entity_poly.pdbx_seq_one_letter_code
_entity_poly.pdbx_strand_id
1 'polypeptide(L)'
;CSPPGGCCTIVPMDLRPVALGTSVTTYDPSRPTPAAIVSGEVAAHDAPHPLSVFDMFRIGIGPSSSHTVGPMRAGLAFTTELTTLKPPSHITIDLFGSLGATGRGHSTDRAVLLGLAGYDPETVDIETVESILPSLASSGTLTLPSGTQVPLNIAEDVRFVPRTVLPYHVNALTITASDEDGATILERTYYSVGGGFVMIQTNDDPQNPEVSSLATSQAGVGIDVPAPHPFSSGAQLLAACDASGLSIAELVRRNEEAVRPRETVNAYLDRIADTMFDCVDAGTSAAGILPGGLDVPRRARALAGQLAERLTGVPQSSTDEAGASSGASPAEGVRSPGARAWVSTVADPMRAMDWVNLFALAVNEENAAGHRVVTAPTNGAAGVIPAVLGYLVTHCPETGSTPGVAAGPATEDGAVTPLAHIRMTTEDSSETSSDDPASPEACAARRRALVHDFLLAATAIGALIKTNASIAGAAVGCQGEVGSASAMAAAGLAQALGGTPQPVE
;
A
#
# COMPACT_ATOMS: atom_id res chain seq x y z
N CYS A 1 -22.74 8.82 68.21
CA CYS A 1 -22.84 7.45 67.74
C CYS A 1 -22.10 7.34 66.42
N SER A 2 -20.92 6.67 66.46
CA SER A 2 -20.04 6.47 65.29
C SER A 2 -20.56 5.30 64.46
N PRO A 3 -20.30 5.28 63.11
CA PRO A 3 -20.60 4.13 62.28
C PRO A 3 -19.43 3.13 62.26
N PRO A 4 -19.67 1.85 62.01
CA PRO A 4 -18.65 0.85 61.88
C PRO A 4 -18.09 0.75 60.44
N GLY A 5 -16.80 0.62 60.34
CA GLY A 5 -16.07 0.42 59.08
C GLY A 5 -16.37 -0.93 58.45
N GLY A 6 -16.62 -0.88 57.12
CA GLY A 6 -16.67 -2.03 56.26
C GLY A 6 -15.32 -2.23 55.58
N CYS A 7 -14.59 -3.25 55.99
CA CYS A 7 -13.37 -3.71 55.37
C CYS A 7 -13.74 -4.49 54.12
N CYS A 8 -13.40 -3.97 52.94
CA CYS A 8 -13.47 -4.74 51.68
C CYS A 8 -12.38 -5.79 51.68
N THR A 9 -12.75 -7.01 51.99
CA THR A 9 -11.89 -8.20 51.83
C THR A 9 -11.80 -8.52 50.36
N ILE A 10 -10.61 -8.31 49.76
CA ILE A 10 -10.27 -8.81 48.44
C ILE A 10 -10.13 -10.33 48.54
N VAL A 11 -11.05 -11.06 47.95
CA VAL A 11 -10.94 -12.50 47.77
C VAL A 11 -9.89 -12.77 46.72
N PRO A 12 -8.81 -13.55 47.00
CA PRO A 12 -7.87 -13.91 45.95
C PRO A 12 -8.53 -14.88 44.99
N MET A 13 -8.57 -14.49 43.71
CA MET A 13 -8.97 -15.35 42.61
C MET A 13 -7.89 -16.41 42.42
N ASP A 14 -8.22 -17.68 42.73
CA ASP A 14 -7.35 -18.86 42.56
C ASP A 14 -7.16 -19.11 41.06
N LEU A 15 -6.12 -18.52 40.48
CA LEU A 15 -5.68 -18.76 39.11
C LEU A 15 -4.94 -20.11 39.08
N ARG A 16 -5.68 -21.20 38.98
CA ARG A 16 -5.08 -22.47 38.58
C ARG A 16 -4.56 -22.36 37.16
N PRO A 17 -3.30 -22.69 36.88
CA PRO A 17 -2.78 -22.72 35.54
C PRO A 17 -3.53 -23.80 34.75
N VAL A 18 -4.24 -23.38 33.71
CA VAL A 18 -4.70 -24.28 32.66
C VAL A 18 -3.44 -24.81 31.99
N ALA A 19 -3.21 -26.12 32.13
CA ALA A 19 -2.11 -26.79 31.46
C ALA A 19 -2.39 -26.70 29.94
N LEU A 20 -1.83 -25.70 29.29
CA LEU A 20 -1.62 -25.70 27.86
C LEU A 20 -0.64 -26.85 27.60
N GLY A 21 -1.16 -27.91 26.97
CA GLY A 21 -0.34 -29.00 26.45
C GLY A 21 0.68 -28.42 25.47
N THR A 22 1.86 -28.13 25.97
CA THR A 22 3.02 -27.81 25.17
C THR A 22 3.50 -29.09 24.52
N SER A 23 2.94 -29.46 23.36
CA SER A 23 3.72 -30.24 22.43
C SER A 23 4.77 -29.26 21.84
N VAL A 24 5.92 -29.19 22.51
CA VAL A 24 7.12 -28.61 21.91
C VAL A 24 7.47 -29.55 20.77
N THR A 25 7.03 -29.24 19.57
CA THR A 25 7.58 -29.83 18.36
C THR A 25 9.02 -29.37 18.28
N THR A 26 9.94 -30.26 18.61
CA THR A 26 11.38 -30.05 18.38
C THR A 26 11.56 -29.71 16.90
N TYR A 27 12.19 -28.58 16.62
CA TYR A 27 12.56 -28.15 15.29
C TYR A 27 13.45 -29.25 14.66
N ASP A 28 12.93 -29.88 13.62
CA ASP A 28 13.68 -30.84 12.79
C ASP A 28 14.28 -30.07 11.61
N PRO A 29 15.60 -29.82 11.57
CA PRO A 29 16.24 -29.07 10.50
C PRO A 29 16.23 -29.79 9.15
N SER A 30 15.82 -31.06 9.10
CA SER A 30 15.71 -31.84 7.85
C SER A 30 14.30 -31.75 7.22
N ARG A 31 13.32 -31.17 7.90
CA ARG A 31 12.00 -30.95 7.36
C ARG A 31 11.96 -29.64 6.61
N PRO A 32 11.56 -29.61 5.34
CA PRO A 32 11.40 -28.34 4.63
C PRO A 32 10.42 -27.47 5.42
N THR A 33 10.86 -26.27 5.78
CA THR A 33 10.00 -25.27 6.41
C THR A 33 8.83 -24.96 5.48
N PRO A 34 7.63 -24.61 6.01
CA PRO A 34 6.51 -24.18 5.17
C PRO A 34 6.85 -23.04 4.19
N ALA A 35 7.88 -22.25 4.48
CA ALA A 35 8.43 -21.25 3.57
C ALA A 35 9.03 -21.85 2.29
N ALA A 36 9.55 -23.08 2.34
CA ALA A 36 10.08 -23.76 1.14
C ALA A 36 8.98 -24.28 0.19
N ILE A 37 7.73 -24.34 0.68
CA ILE A 37 6.58 -24.77 -0.13
C ILE A 37 5.91 -23.55 -0.81
N VAL A 38 6.20 -22.31 -0.33
CA VAL A 38 5.62 -21.06 -0.87
C VAL A 38 6.59 -20.34 -1.81
N SER A 39 7.86 -20.69 -1.80
CA SER A 39 8.82 -20.31 -2.83
C SER A 39 8.69 -21.26 -4.01
N GLY A 40 7.63 -21.12 -4.81
CA GLY A 40 7.75 -21.44 -6.22
C GLY A 40 8.94 -20.63 -6.70
N GLU A 41 10.09 -21.27 -6.82
CA GLU A 41 11.30 -20.67 -7.33
C GLU A 41 10.96 -20.00 -8.66
N VAL A 42 10.95 -18.67 -8.65
CA VAL A 42 11.33 -17.96 -9.85
C VAL A 42 12.74 -18.46 -10.12
N ALA A 43 12.89 -19.31 -11.15
CA ALA A 43 14.15 -19.89 -11.51
C ALA A 43 15.21 -18.78 -11.50
N ALA A 44 16.19 -18.90 -10.62
CA ALA A 44 17.30 -17.98 -10.54
C ALA A 44 18.00 -18.05 -11.91
N HIS A 45 17.71 -17.10 -12.78
CA HIS A 45 18.54 -16.85 -13.92
C HIS A 45 19.93 -16.45 -13.42
N ASP A 46 20.98 -16.95 -14.07
CA ASP A 46 22.40 -16.90 -13.68
C ASP A 46 23.02 -15.49 -13.53
N ALA A 47 22.25 -14.43 -13.50
CA ALA A 47 22.60 -13.09 -13.03
C ALA A 47 21.31 -12.42 -12.55
N PRO A 48 21.02 -12.39 -11.23
CA PRO A 48 19.79 -11.81 -10.74
C PRO A 48 19.80 -10.31 -11.04
N HIS A 49 18.87 -9.89 -11.90
CA HIS A 49 18.56 -8.47 -12.01
C HIS A 49 17.81 -8.10 -10.72
N PRO A 50 18.30 -7.15 -9.92
CA PRO A 50 17.55 -6.72 -8.74
C PRO A 50 16.19 -6.18 -9.18
N LEU A 51 15.16 -6.40 -8.35
CA LEU A 51 13.84 -5.87 -8.62
C LEU A 51 13.92 -4.36 -8.79
N SER A 52 13.20 -3.86 -9.79
CA SER A 52 13.16 -2.45 -10.17
C SER A 52 12.30 -1.63 -9.21
N VAL A 53 12.51 -0.30 -9.18
CA VAL A 53 11.61 0.63 -8.53
C VAL A 53 10.18 0.52 -9.09
N PHE A 54 10.03 0.18 -10.36
CA PHE A 54 8.74 -0.09 -11.01
C PHE A 54 8.05 -1.37 -10.53
N ASP A 55 8.81 -2.25 -9.87
CA ASP A 55 8.29 -3.47 -9.25
C ASP A 55 7.94 -3.25 -7.79
N MET A 56 8.74 -2.48 -7.06
CA MET A 56 8.62 -2.29 -5.62
C MET A 56 7.55 -1.28 -5.24
N PHE A 57 7.35 -0.26 -6.07
CA PHE A 57 6.32 0.77 -5.88
C PHE A 57 5.32 0.73 -7.02
N ARG A 58 4.07 0.45 -6.73
CA ARG A 58 3.02 0.37 -7.73
C ARG A 58 1.78 1.12 -7.28
N ILE A 59 1.28 1.99 -8.13
CA ILE A 59 0.01 2.64 -7.91
C ILE A 59 -1.10 1.61 -8.12
N GLY A 60 -2.11 1.64 -7.26
CA GLY A 60 -3.25 0.76 -7.35
C GLY A 60 -4.37 1.19 -6.40
N ILE A 61 -5.25 0.28 -6.08
CA ILE A 61 -6.36 0.49 -5.16
C ILE A 61 -6.29 -0.47 -3.98
N GLY A 62 -6.84 -0.05 -2.84
CA GLY A 62 -6.97 -0.90 -1.65
C GLY A 62 -8.09 -1.95 -1.79
N PRO A 63 -8.25 -2.80 -0.78
CA PRO A 63 -7.42 -2.81 0.44
C PRO A 63 -6.19 -3.74 0.37
N SER A 64 -6.00 -4.56 -0.68
CA SER A 64 -4.97 -5.60 -0.69
C SER A 64 -4.25 -5.72 -2.02
N SER A 65 -2.91 -5.83 -1.99
CA SER A 65 -2.14 -6.07 -3.21
C SER A 65 -2.40 -7.46 -3.80
N SER A 66 -2.57 -8.50 -2.95
CA SER A 66 -2.80 -9.87 -3.42
C SER A 66 -4.28 -10.24 -3.62
N HIS A 67 -5.20 -9.62 -2.89
CA HIS A 67 -6.62 -9.95 -2.95
C HIS A 67 -7.45 -8.94 -3.74
N THR A 68 -6.88 -7.78 -4.10
CA THR A 68 -7.55 -6.73 -4.89
C THR A 68 -6.78 -6.44 -6.17
N VAL A 69 -5.55 -5.90 -6.07
CA VAL A 69 -4.77 -5.48 -7.26
C VAL A 69 -4.45 -6.67 -8.17
N GLY A 70 -4.01 -7.82 -7.60
CA GLY A 70 -3.71 -9.02 -8.37
C GLY A 70 -4.91 -9.55 -9.15
N PRO A 71 -6.06 -9.84 -8.51
CA PRO A 71 -7.28 -10.25 -9.20
C PRO A 71 -7.78 -9.25 -10.23
N MET A 72 -7.66 -7.94 -9.99
CA MET A 72 -8.02 -6.92 -10.99
C MET A 72 -7.14 -7.01 -12.22
N ARG A 73 -5.82 -7.17 -12.05
CA ARG A 73 -4.88 -7.38 -13.16
C ARG A 73 -5.14 -8.67 -13.91
N ALA A 74 -5.50 -9.76 -13.21
CA ALA A 74 -5.89 -11.02 -13.83
C ALA A 74 -7.13 -10.84 -14.71
N GLY A 75 -8.18 -10.16 -14.21
CA GLY A 75 -9.37 -9.82 -14.98
C GLY A 75 -9.07 -8.99 -16.21
N LEU A 76 -8.22 -7.97 -16.09
CA LEU A 76 -7.80 -7.11 -17.19
C LEU A 76 -7.01 -7.90 -18.26
N ALA A 77 -6.10 -8.76 -17.84
CA ALA A 77 -5.35 -9.62 -18.77
C ALA A 77 -6.27 -10.59 -19.50
N PHE A 78 -7.21 -11.21 -18.78
CA PHE A 78 -8.20 -12.12 -19.36
C PHE A 78 -9.06 -11.41 -20.41
N THR A 79 -9.62 -10.26 -20.08
CA THR A 79 -10.48 -9.53 -21.02
C THR A 79 -9.69 -9.00 -22.23
N THR A 80 -8.43 -8.64 -22.06
CA THR A 80 -7.53 -8.23 -23.14
C THR A 80 -7.32 -9.36 -24.14
N GLU A 81 -7.06 -10.59 -23.67
CA GLU A 81 -6.95 -11.79 -24.50
C GLU A 81 -8.31 -12.11 -25.17
N LEU A 82 -9.39 -12.04 -24.41
CA LEU A 82 -10.75 -12.34 -24.87
C LEU A 82 -11.20 -11.42 -26.03
N THR A 83 -10.75 -10.18 -26.08
CA THR A 83 -11.09 -9.26 -27.17
C THR A 83 -10.63 -9.72 -28.55
N THR A 84 -9.66 -10.63 -28.62
CA THR A 84 -9.16 -11.22 -29.87
C THR A 84 -9.97 -12.44 -30.33
N LEU A 85 -10.94 -12.90 -29.51
CA LEU A 85 -11.75 -14.09 -29.73
C LEU A 85 -13.22 -13.73 -30.02
N LYS A 86 -14.05 -14.75 -30.22
CA LYS A 86 -15.48 -14.50 -30.35
C LYS A 86 -16.09 -13.95 -29.05
N PRO A 87 -17.13 -13.10 -29.12
CA PRO A 87 -17.80 -12.58 -27.93
C PRO A 87 -18.36 -13.72 -27.05
N PRO A 88 -18.20 -13.66 -25.73
CA PRO A 88 -18.79 -14.65 -24.83
C PRO A 88 -20.25 -14.33 -24.55
N SER A 89 -21.03 -15.38 -24.25
CA SER A 89 -22.40 -15.27 -23.75
C SER A 89 -22.46 -15.41 -22.24
N HIS A 90 -21.43 -16.00 -21.63
CA HIS A 90 -21.34 -16.20 -20.18
C HIS A 90 -19.89 -16.12 -19.68
N ILE A 91 -19.69 -15.58 -18.46
CA ILE A 91 -18.40 -15.55 -17.78
C ILE A 91 -18.58 -16.03 -16.35
N THR A 92 -17.72 -16.94 -15.89
CA THR A 92 -17.65 -17.38 -14.50
C THR A 92 -16.27 -17.17 -13.92
N ILE A 93 -16.22 -16.90 -12.63
CA ILE A 93 -14.99 -16.62 -11.87
C ILE A 93 -14.96 -17.53 -10.65
N ASP A 94 -13.95 -18.37 -10.54
CA ASP A 94 -13.69 -19.21 -9.36
C ASP A 94 -12.54 -18.62 -8.55
N LEU A 95 -12.79 -18.29 -7.29
CA LEU A 95 -11.81 -17.74 -6.34
C LEU A 95 -11.43 -18.85 -5.35
N PHE A 96 -10.17 -19.31 -5.43
CA PHE A 96 -9.71 -20.46 -4.64
C PHE A 96 -8.91 -20.06 -3.41
N GLY A 97 -8.78 -21.00 -2.46
CA GLY A 97 -7.94 -20.90 -1.29
C GLY A 97 -8.15 -19.61 -0.49
N SER A 98 -7.13 -18.80 -0.33
CA SER A 98 -7.23 -17.55 0.44
C SER A 98 -8.12 -16.50 -0.24
N LEU A 99 -8.11 -16.41 -1.59
CA LEU A 99 -9.05 -15.55 -2.32
C LEU A 99 -10.51 -15.95 -2.07
N GLY A 100 -10.78 -17.26 -1.98
CA GLY A 100 -12.09 -17.77 -1.65
C GLY A 100 -12.49 -17.55 -0.18
N ALA A 101 -11.53 -17.66 0.74
CA ALA A 101 -11.80 -17.57 2.18
C ALA A 101 -11.98 -16.12 2.68
N THR A 102 -11.19 -15.20 2.19
CA THR A 102 -11.12 -13.80 2.69
C THR A 102 -11.48 -12.75 1.64
N GLY A 103 -11.75 -13.18 0.40
CA GLY A 103 -11.94 -12.29 -0.75
C GLY A 103 -13.08 -11.29 -0.59
N ARG A 104 -14.19 -11.67 0.07
CA ARG A 104 -15.30 -10.73 0.35
C ARG A 104 -14.83 -9.53 1.19
N GLY A 105 -14.01 -9.78 2.22
CA GLY A 105 -13.46 -8.72 3.07
C GLY A 105 -12.41 -7.85 2.37
N HIS A 106 -11.85 -8.32 1.26
CA HIS A 106 -10.87 -7.61 0.45
C HIS A 106 -11.44 -7.13 -0.89
N SER A 107 -12.75 -7.21 -1.09
CA SER A 107 -13.43 -6.83 -2.33
C SER A 107 -12.84 -7.49 -3.59
N THR A 108 -12.48 -8.77 -3.49
CA THR A 108 -11.85 -9.52 -4.60
C THR A 108 -12.81 -9.67 -5.78
N ASP A 109 -14.10 -9.90 -5.51
CA ASP A 109 -15.18 -9.89 -6.50
C ASP A 109 -15.24 -8.57 -7.27
N ARG A 110 -15.30 -7.45 -6.56
CA ARG A 110 -15.25 -6.12 -7.16
C ARG A 110 -14.02 -5.94 -8.04
N ALA A 111 -12.87 -6.33 -7.53
CA ALA A 111 -11.59 -6.14 -8.22
C ALA A 111 -11.50 -6.91 -9.54
N VAL A 112 -11.88 -8.21 -9.56
CA VAL A 112 -11.84 -8.99 -10.79
C VAL A 112 -12.85 -8.47 -11.81
N LEU A 113 -14.03 -8.01 -11.37
CA LEU A 113 -15.05 -7.44 -12.25
C LEU A 113 -14.61 -6.10 -12.85
N LEU A 114 -13.91 -5.25 -12.10
CA LEU A 114 -13.27 -4.03 -12.63
C LEU A 114 -12.27 -4.39 -13.73
N GLY A 115 -11.41 -5.38 -13.49
CA GLY A 115 -10.45 -5.85 -14.49
C GLY A 115 -11.13 -6.37 -15.76
N LEU A 116 -12.19 -7.18 -15.62
CA LEU A 116 -12.98 -7.68 -16.75
C LEU A 116 -13.67 -6.55 -17.53
N ALA A 117 -14.10 -5.49 -16.85
CA ALA A 117 -14.62 -4.29 -17.48
C ALA A 117 -13.54 -3.42 -18.18
N GLY A 118 -12.27 -3.85 -18.11
CA GLY A 118 -11.14 -3.18 -18.78
C GLY A 118 -10.44 -2.09 -17.96
N TYR A 119 -10.76 -1.96 -16.67
CA TYR A 119 -10.10 -0.98 -15.82
C TYR A 119 -8.77 -1.47 -15.29
N ASP A 120 -7.77 -0.58 -15.36
CA ASP A 120 -6.45 -0.81 -14.76
C ASP A 120 -6.43 -0.28 -13.32
N PRO A 121 -5.88 -1.03 -12.33
CA PRO A 121 -5.81 -0.58 -10.95
C PRO A 121 -5.03 0.72 -10.75
N GLU A 122 -4.15 1.07 -11.68
CA GLU A 122 -3.33 2.28 -11.61
C GLU A 122 -4.10 3.54 -12.01
N THR A 123 -5.11 3.42 -12.86
CA THR A 123 -5.78 4.57 -13.49
C THR A 123 -7.28 4.64 -13.24
N VAL A 124 -7.91 3.58 -12.71
CA VAL A 124 -9.36 3.55 -12.47
C VAL A 124 -9.82 4.66 -11.53
N ASP A 125 -10.91 5.33 -11.86
CA ASP A 125 -11.51 6.35 -10.99
C ASP A 125 -12.16 5.73 -9.77
N ILE A 126 -12.06 6.39 -8.61
CA ILE A 126 -12.62 5.88 -7.36
C ILE A 126 -14.14 5.78 -7.42
N GLU A 127 -14.82 6.71 -8.10
CA GLU A 127 -16.27 6.63 -8.33
C GLU A 127 -16.66 5.36 -9.10
N THR A 128 -15.87 4.96 -10.09
CA THR A 128 -16.03 3.69 -10.81
C THR A 128 -15.82 2.49 -9.88
N VAL A 129 -14.80 2.53 -9.02
CA VAL A 129 -14.53 1.48 -8.03
C VAL A 129 -15.73 1.29 -7.09
N GLU A 130 -16.34 2.37 -6.63
CA GLU A 130 -17.48 2.34 -5.71
C GLU A 130 -18.78 1.91 -6.41
N SER A 131 -18.99 2.31 -7.67
CA SER A 131 -20.26 2.14 -8.39
C SER A 131 -20.40 0.82 -9.13
N ILE A 132 -19.32 0.08 -9.43
CA ILE A 132 -19.41 -1.11 -10.30
C ILE A 132 -20.33 -2.22 -9.76
N LEU A 133 -20.24 -2.56 -8.46
CA LEU A 133 -21.12 -3.58 -7.88
C LEU A 133 -22.59 -3.16 -7.82
N PRO A 134 -22.93 -1.92 -7.35
CA PRO A 134 -24.30 -1.41 -7.44
C PRO A 134 -24.85 -1.39 -8.87
N SER A 135 -24.04 -0.98 -9.84
CA SER A 135 -24.42 -0.94 -11.25
C SER A 135 -24.71 -2.32 -11.83
N LEU A 136 -23.84 -3.30 -11.53
CA LEU A 136 -24.03 -4.69 -11.90
C LEU A 136 -25.28 -5.29 -11.23
N ALA A 137 -25.49 -5.04 -9.95
CA ALA A 137 -26.67 -5.53 -9.23
C ALA A 137 -27.98 -4.99 -9.83
N SER A 138 -27.97 -3.78 -10.41
CA SER A 138 -29.15 -3.18 -11.02
C SER A 138 -29.34 -3.59 -12.47
N SER A 139 -28.28 -3.71 -13.26
CA SER A 139 -28.34 -4.03 -14.71
C SER A 139 -28.37 -5.53 -15.01
N GLY A 140 -27.76 -6.35 -14.13
CA GLY A 140 -27.52 -7.77 -14.39
C GLY A 140 -26.55 -8.06 -15.52
N THR A 141 -25.80 -7.05 -15.98
CA THR A 141 -24.90 -7.18 -17.14
C THR A 141 -23.55 -6.50 -16.89
N LEU A 142 -22.46 -7.18 -17.25
CA LEU A 142 -21.10 -6.63 -17.31
C LEU A 142 -20.81 -6.15 -18.74
N THR A 143 -20.36 -4.93 -18.90
CA THR A 143 -19.90 -4.40 -20.20
C THR A 143 -18.40 -4.62 -20.32
N LEU A 144 -17.98 -5.40 -21.33
CA LEU A 144 -16.56 -5.63 -21.65
C LEU A 144 -15.98 -4.46 -22.46
N PRO A 145 -14.65 -4.32 -22.53
CA PRO A 145 -14.00 -3.26 -23.32
C PRO A 145 -14.38 -3.24 -24.82
N SER A 146 -14.76 -4.40 -25.37
CA SER A 146 -15.28 -4.51 -26.73
C SER A 146 -16.66 -3.87 -26.94
N GLY A 147 -17.33 -3.45 -25.86
CA GLY A 147 -18.73 -3.03 -25.85
C GLY A 147 -19.73 -4.17 -25.73
N THR A 148 -19.26 -5.41 -25.68
CA THR A 148 -20.13 -6.58 -25.49
C THR A 148 -20.72 -6.57 -24.09
N GLN A 149 -22.03 -6.74 -23.98
CA GLN A 149 -22.73 -6.88 -22.71
C GLN A 149 -22.93 -8.37 -22.40
N VAL A 150 -22.41 -8.82 -21.27
CA VAL A 150 -22.50 -10.21 -20.82
C VAL A 150 -23.39 -10.26 -19.58
N PRO A 151 -24.47 -11.08 -19.57
CA PRO A 151 -25.24 -11.33 -18.36
C PRO A 151 -24.33 -11.84 -17.26
N LEU A 152 -24.46 -11.27 -16.05
CA LEU A 152 -23.63 -11.65 -14.89
C LEU A 152 -24.40 -11.48 -13.59
N ASN A 153 -24.58 -12.59 -12.88
CA ASN A 153 -25.11 -12.63 -11.53
C ASN A 153 -23.95 -12.81 -10.54
N ILE A 154 -23.59 -11.76 -9.80
CA ILE A 154 -22.45 -11.79 -8.87
C ILE A 154 -22.54 -12.96 -7.89
N ALA A 155 -23.76 -13.34 -7.43
CA ALA A 155 -23.93 -14.41 -6.44
C ALA A 155 -23.70 -15.82 -7.01
N GLU A 156 -23.89 -16.02 -8.30
CA GLU A 156 -23.81 -17.32 -8.99
C GLU A 156 -22.51 -17.44 -9.79
N ASP A 157 -22.09 -16.37 -10.46
CA ASP A 157 -20.98 -16.38 -11.40
C ASP A 157 -19.63 -16.05 -10.75
N VAL A 158 -19.62 -15.39 -9.58
CA VAL A 158 -18.42 -15.18 -8.77
C VAL A 158 -18.43 -16.16 -7.59
N ARG A 159 -17.76 -17.29 -7.78
CA ARG A 159 -17.81 -18.41 -6.84
C ARG A 159 -16.60 -18.36 -5.89
N PHE A 160 -16.89 -18.29 -4.59
CA PHE A 160 -15.87 -18.38 -3.54
C PHE A 160 -15.68 -19.85 -3.13
N VAL A 161 -14.49 -20.40 -3.42
CA VAL A 161 -14.15 -21.83 -3.24
C VAL A 161 -12.99 -21.97 -2.23
N PRO A 162 -13.21 -21.64 -0.93
CA PRO A 162 -12.14 -21.52 0.06
C PRO A 162 -11.43 -22.84 0.40
N ARG A 163 -12.08 -23.99 0.17
CA ARG A 163 -11.56 -25.31 0.54
C ARG A 163 -10.67 -25.92 -0.53
N THR A 164 -10.66 -25.37 -1.72
CA THR A 164 -9.80 -25.81 -2.83
C THR A 164 -8.58 -24.91 -2.88
N VAL A 165 -7.41 -25.51 -2.74
CA VAL A 165 -6.11 -24.82 -2.89
C VAL A 165 -5.43 -25.43 -4.10
N LEU A 166 -5.06 -24.58 -5.07
CA LEU A 166 -4.33 -25.02 -6.24
C LEU A 166 -2.85 -25.21 -5.93
N PRO A 167 -2.14 -26.17 -6.60
CA PRO A 167 -0.80 -26.59 -6.22
C PRO A 167 0.25 -25.48 -6.19
N TYR A 168 0.17 -24.51 -7.12
CA TYR A 168 1.21 -23.49 -7.24
C TYR A 168 1.15 -22.43 -6.13
N HIS A 169 -0.06 -21.89 -5.84
CA HIS A 169 -0.19 -20.84 -4.83
C HIS A 169 -1.58 -20.79 -4.21
N VAL A 170 -1.67 -20.39 -2.93
CA VAL A 170 -2.92 -20.32 -2.16
C VAL A 170 -3.90 -19.24 -2.66
N ASN A 171 -3.40 -18.19 -3.34
CA ASN A 171 -4.21 -17.14 -3.93
C ASN A 171 -4.39 -17.41 -5.43
N ALA A 172 -5.34 -18.25 -5.79
CA ALA A 172 -5.60 -18.61 -7.17
C ALA A 172 -7.01 -18.20 -7.60
N LEU A 173 -7.16 -17.90 -8.88
CA LEU A 173 -8.46 -17.70 -9.52
C LEU A 173 -8.46 -18.26 -10.93
N THR A 174 -9.61 -18.81 -11.34
CA THR A 174 -9.85 -19.22 -12.73
C THR A 174 -11.01 -18.40 -13.28
N ILE A 175 -10.84 -17.89 -14.49
CA ILE A 175 -11.86 -17.16 -15.24
C ILE A 175 -12.17 -17.97 -16.49
N THR A 176 -13.46 -18.25 -16.72
CA THR A 176 -13.93 -19.02 -17.87
C THR A 176 -14.97 -18.20 -18.64
N ALA A 177 -14.75 -18.04 -19.93
CA ALA A 177 -15.72 -17.47 -20.86
C ALA A 177 -16.28 -18.56 -21.77
N SER A 178 -17.61 -18.61 -21.95
CA SER A 178 -18.29 -19.60 -22.77
C SER A 178 -19.29 -18.97 -23.74
N ASP A 179 -19.67 -19.72 -24.77
CA ASP A 179 -20.69 -19.32 -25.75
C ASP A 179 -22.12 -19.73 -25.31
N GLU A 180 -23.10 -19.49 -26.18
CA GLU A 180 -24.52 -19.79 -25.93
C GLU A 180 -24.79 -21.29 -25.71
N ASP A 181 -23.99 -22.16 -26.31
CA ASP A 181 -24.08 -23.60 -26.17
C ASP A 181 -23.30 -24.12 -24.94
N GLY A 182 -22.63 -23.23 -24.18
CA GLY A 182 -21.82 -23.58 -23.03
C GLY A 182 -20.42 -24.09 -23.37
N ALA A 183 -20.00 -24.00 -24.65
CA ALA A 183 -18.64 -24.38 -25.01
C ALA A 183 -17.63 -23.30 -24.58
N THR A 184 -16.54 -23.75 -23.98
CA THR A 184 -15.48 -22.87 -23.49
C THR A 184 -14.80 -22.12 -24.65
N ILE A 185 -14.78 -20.80 -24.59
CA ILE A 185 -14.06 -19.90 -25.53
C ILE A 185 -12.65 -19.66 -25.03
N LEU A 186 -12.53 -19.35 -23.74
CA LEU A 186 -11.29 -19.07 -23.05
C LEU A 186 -11.40 -19.47 -21.59
N GLU A 187 -10.39 -20.16 -21.08
CA GLU A 187 -10.21 -20.43 -19.67
C GLU A 187 -8.77 -20.12 -19.27
N ARG A 188 -8.58 -19.40 -18.17
CA ARG A 188 -7.25 -19.06 -17.67
C ARG A 188 -7.22 -19.12 -16.16
N THR A 189 -6.16 -19.73 -15.64
CA THR A 189 -5.87 -19.75 -14.20
C THR A 189 -4.73 -18.79 -13.89
N TYR A 190 -4.95 -17.96 -12.90
CA TYR A 190 -4.00 -16.95 -12.43
C TYR A 190 -3.69 -17.16 -10.95
N TYR A 191 -2.49 -16.76 -10.54
CA TYR A 191 -2.02 -16.82 -9.17
C TYR A 191 -1.51 -15.43 -8.73
N SER A 192 -2.12 -14.87 -7.69
CA SER A 192 -1.70 -13.58 -7.12
C SER A 192 -0.69 -13.79 -6.01
N VAL A 193 0.59 -13.62 -6.31
CA VAL A 193 1.71 -14.00 -5.44
C VAL A 193 2.20 -12.89 -4.49
N GLY A 194 1.38 -11.84 -4.28
CA GLY A 194 1.69 -10.72 -3.40
C GLY A 194 2.34 -9.54 -4.13
N GLY A 195 2.32 -8.34 -3.51
CA GLY A 195 2.88 -7.12 -4.10
C GLY A 195 2.24 -6.70 -5.44
N GLY A 196 1.05 -7.21 -5.78
CA GLY A 196 0.41 -7.01 -7.09
C GLY A 196 1.04 -7.80 -8.23
N PHE A 197 1.94 -8.75 -7.96
CA PHE A 197 2.46 -9.68 -8.95
C PHE A 197 1.45 -10.79 -9.24
N VAL A 198 1.29 -11.13 -10.52
CA VAL A 198 0.38 -12.17 -10.99
C VAL A 198 1.14 -13.13 -11.90
N MET A 199 0.95 -14.42 -11.65
CA MET A 199 1.42 -15.48 -12.53
C MET A 199 0.23 -16.06 -13.30
N ILE A 200 0.45 -16.44 -14.55
CA ILE A 200 -0.53 -17.13 -15.39
C ILE A 200 -0.08 -18.57 -15.61
N GLN A 201 -1.00 -19.52 -15.48
CA GLN A 201 -0.74 -20.90 -15.83
C GLN A 201 -0.68 -21.05 -17.35
N THR A 202 0.39 -21.68 -17.86
CA THR A 202 0.66 -21.82 -19.31
C THR A 202 0.35 -23.19 -19.86
N ASN A 203 0.19 -24.21 -19.00
CA ASN A 203 -0.20 -25.56 -19.38
C ASN A 203 -1.58 -25.92 -18.83
N ASP A 204 -2.17 -27.00 -19.37
CA ASP A 204 -3.49 -27.49 -18.95
C ASP A 204 -3.41 -28.55 -17.83
N ASP A 205 -2.25 -28.76 -17.20
CA ASP A 205 -2.09 -29.70 -16.09
C ASP A 205 -2.29 -28.99 -14.72
N PRO A 206 -3.44 -29.12 -14.07
CA PRO A 206 -3.70 -28.46 -12.81
C PRO A 206 -2.91 -29.07 -11.63
N GLN A 207 -2.29 -30.24 -11.79
CA GLN A 207 -1.49 -30.89 -10.74
C GLN A 207 -0.01 -30.49 -10.81
N ASN A 208 0.49 -30.17 -12.00
CA ASN A 208 1.86 -29.70 -12.23
C ASN A 208 1.81 -28.42 -13.08
N PRO A 209 1.33 -27.29 -12.52
CA PRO A 209 1.18 -26.07 -13.27
C PRO A 209 2.54 -25.48 -13.68
N GLU A 210 2.73 -25.30 -14.98
CA GLU A 210 3.75 -24.42 -15.49
C GLU A 210 3.21 -23.00 -15.48
N VAL A 211 4.00 -22.04 -15.00
CA VAL A 211 3.57 -20.66 -14.84
C VAL A 211 4.56 -19.69 -15.45
N SER A 212 4.05 -18.60 -15.97
CA SER A 212 4.85 -17.44 -16.37
C SER A 212 4.37 -16.18 -15.67
N SER A 213 5.26 -15.19 -15.54
CA SER A 213 4.86 -13.89 -15.01
C SER A 213 3.92 -13.19 -15.98
N LEU A 214 2.79 -12.69 -15.47
CA LEU A 214 1.97 -11.80 -16.25
C LEU A 214 2.71 -10.47 -16.41
N ALA A 215 3.22 -10.20 -17.62
CA ALA A 215 3.94 -8.96 -17.89
C ALA A 215 3.00 -7.77 -17.67
N THR A 216 3.35 -6.91 -16.73
CA THR A 216 2.76 -5.57 -16.66
C THR A 216 3.51 -4.68 -17.65
N SER A 217 2.82 -3.74 -18.27
CA SER A 217 3.36 -2.88 -19.34
C SER A 217 4.67 -2.14 -18.99
N GLN A 218 5.03 -2.09 -17.72
CA GLN A 218 6.25 -1.43 -17.22
C GLN A 218 7.21 -2.39 -16.47
N ALA A 219 6.70 -3.42 -15.79
CA ALA A 219 7.52 -4.47 -15.18
C ALA A 219 7.85 -5.51 -16.27
N GLY A 220 9.11 -5.80 -16.45
CA GLY A 220 9.57 -6.77 -17.47
C GLY A 220 10.29 -6.15 -18.67
N VAL A 221 10.30 -4.83 -18.79
CA VAL A 221 11.17 -4.14 -19.73
C VAL A 221 12.60 -4.29 -19.22
N GLY A 222 13.47 -5.01 -19.97
CA GLY A 222 14.90 -5.12 -19.67
C GLY A 222 15.31 -6.30 -18.79
N ILE A 223 14.46 -7.32 -18.61
CA ILE A 223 14.85 -8.58 -17.93
C ILE A 223 16.09 -9.22 -18.59
N ASP A 224 16.27 -9.00 -19.89
CA ASP A 224 17.40 -9.51 -20.66
C ASP A 224 18.63 -8.57 -20.65
N VAL A 225 18.54 -7.40 -20.03
CA VAL A 225 19.66 -6.46 -19.91
C VAL A 225 20.37 -6.70 -18.59
N PRO A 226 21.66 -7.10 -18.59
CA PRO A 226 22.40 -7.30 -17.34
C PRO A 226 22.47 -5.99 -16.54
N ALA A 227 22.15 -6.06 -15.25
CA ALA A 227 22.32 -4.92 -14.36
C ALA A 227 23.82 -4.57 -14.24
N PRO A 228 24.24 -3.30 -14.36
CA PRO A 228 25.61 -2.89 -14.14
C PRO A 228 26.16 -3.26 -12.75
N HIS A 229 25.30 -3.23 -11.76
CA HIS A 229 25.62 -3.54 -10.37
C HIS A 229 24.63 -4.57 -9.80
N PRO A 230 24.75 -5.87 -10.17
CA PRO A 230 23.83 -6.90 -9.69
C PRO A 230 24.08 -7.19 -8.22
N PHE A 231 22.97 -7.43 -7.47
CA PHE A 231 23.04 -7.87 -6.07
C PHE A 231 21.81 -8.71 -5.73
N SER A 232 22.01 -9.72 -4.88
CA SER A 232 20.95 -10.55 -4.30
C SER A 232 21.06 -10.69 -2.77
N SER A 233 22.11 -10.10 -2.17
CA SER A 233 22.31 -10.05 -0.72
C SER A 233 22.84 -8.68 -0.30
N GLY A 234 22.67 -8.31 0.98
CA GLY A 234 23.21 -7.09 1.56
C GLY A 234 24.75 -7.03 1.40
N ALA A 235 25.44 -8.14 1.63
CA ALA A 235 26.89 -8.21 1.43
C ALA A 235 27.32 -7.90 -0.01
N GLN A 236 26.56 -8.36 -1.01
CA GLN A 236 26.83 -8.02 -2.41
C GLN A 236 26.52 -6.55 -2.71
N LEU A 237 25.43 -6.01 -2.15
CA LEU A 237 25.08 -4.60 -2.29
C LEU A 237 26.19 -3.70 -1.74
N LEU A 238 26.65 -3.96 -0.51
CA LEU A 238 27.73 -3.20 0.11
C LEU A 238 29.05 -3.32 -0.66
N ALA A 239 29.42 -4.54 -1.09
CA ALA A 239 30.62 -4.75 -1.90
C ALA A 239 30.55 -4.00 -3.25
N ALA A 240 29.37 -3.93 -3.88
CA ALA A 240 29.17 -3.16 -5.10
C ALA A 240 29.29 -1.65 -4.87
N CYS A 241 28.77 -1.13 -3.74
CA CYS A 241 28.93 0.26 -3.33
C CYS A 241 30.43 0.57 -3.08
N ASP A 242 31.13 -0.25 -2.33
CA ASP A 242 32.55 -0.06 -2.02
C ASP A 242 33.43 -0.09 -3.31
N ALA A 243 33.14 -1.01 -4.22
CA ALA A 243 33.89 -1.15 -5.48
C ALA A 243 33.64 0.02 -6.45
N SER A 244 32.44 0.58 -6.45
CA SER A 244 32.05 1.65 -7.37
C SER A 244 32.20 3.06 -6.79
N GLY A 245 32.25 3.18 -5.45
CA GLY A 245 32.21 4.46 -4.74
C GLY A 245 30.82 5.13 -4.77
N LEU A 246 29.78 4.40 -5.16
CA LEU A 246 28.42 4.90 -5.25
C LEU A 246 27.66 4.69 -3.92
N SER A 247 26.71 5.58 -3.64
CA SER A 247 25.68 5.33 -2.63
C SER A 247 24.71 4.24 -3.10
N ILE A 248 23.89 3.70 -2.19
CA ILE A 248 22.89 2.69 -2.54
C ILE A 248 21.87 3.28 -3.55
N ALA A 249 21.41 4.51 -3.36
CA ALA A 249 20.50 5.16 -4.28
C ALA A 249 21.09 5.33 -5.68
N GLU A 250 22.35 5.79 -5.78
CA GLU A 250 23.05 5.95 -7.07
C GLU A 250 23.27 4.62 -7.76
N LEU A 251 23.60 3.56 -7.02
CA LEU A 251 23.77 2.21 -7.55
C LEU A 251 22.48 1.68 -8.16
N VAL A 252 21.35 1.79 -7.44
CA VAL A 252 20.02 1.42 -7.97
C VAL A 252 19.67 2.26 -9.19
N ARG A 253 19.92 3.57 -9.15
CA ARG A 253 19.72 4.48 -10.28
C ARG A 253 20.48 4.02 -11.52
N ARG A 254 21.73 3.60 -11.39
CA ARG A 254 22.53 3.08 -12.51
C ARG A 254 21.93 1.81 -13.11
N ASN A 255 21.40 0.93 -12.26
CA ASN A 255 20.72 -0.28 -12.72
C ASN A 255 19.45 0.07 -13.50
N GLU A 256 18.64 1.04 -13.00
CA GLU A 256 17.43 1.49 -13.70
C GLU A 256 17.77 2.16 -15.05
N GLU A 257 18.78 3.02 -15.08
CA GLU A 257 19.21 3.77 -16.27
C GLU A 257 19.84 2.87 -17.35
N ALA A 258 20.28 1.67 -17.01
CA ALA A 258 20.72 0.69 -17.99
C ALA A 258 19.54 0.13 -18.83
N VAL A 259 18.34 0.21 -18.31
CA VAL A 259 17.12 -0.35 -18.91
C VAL A 259 16.22 0.73 -19.49
N ARG A 260 16.22 1.92 -18.87
CA ARG A 260 15.27 3.02 -19.17
C ARG A 260 15.98 4.36 -19.21
N PRO A 261 15.51 5.33 -20.01
CA PRO A 261 16.02 6.71 -19.94
C PRO A 261 15.85 7.28 -18.51
N ARG A 262 16.80 8.11 -18.10
CA ARG A 262 16.76 8.82 -16.78
C ARG A 262 15.46 9.57 -16.58
N GLU A 263 14.96 10.22 -17.62
CA GLU A 263 13.73 11.01 -17.59
C GLU A 263 12.52 10.12 -17.24
N THR A 264 12.47 8.90 -17.77
CA THR A 264 11.42 7.92 -17.46
C THR A 264 11.49 7.49 -16.00
N VAL A 265 12.70 7.23 -15.48
CA VAL A 265 12.90 6.87 -14.07
C VAL A 265 12.49 8.02 -13.16
N ASN A 266 12.93 9.25 -13.45
CA ASN A 266 12.59 10.42 -12.68
C ASN A 266 11.08 10.69 -12.67
N ALA A 267 10.44 10.66 -13.83
CA ALA A 267 8.98 10.88 -13.95
C ALA A 267 8.19 9.83 -13.14
N TYR A 268 8.68 8.58 -13.10
CA TYR A 268 8.05 7.54 -12.29
C TYR A 268 8.21 7.80 -10.80
N LEU A 269 9.41 8.17 -10.34
CA LEU A 269 9.68 8.50 -8.94
C LEU A 269 8.84 9.69 -8.47
N ASP A 270 8.73 10.74 -9.30
CA ASP A 270 7.87 11.90 -9.03
C ASP A 270 6.40 11.47 -8.87
N ARG A 271 5.90 10.68 -9.82
CA ARG A 271 4.52 10.19 -9.82
C ARG A 271 4.22 9.32 -8.60
N ILE A 272 5.14 8.47 -8.19
CA ILE A 272 4.99 7.66 -6.98
C ILE A 272 4.92 8.55 -5.73
N ALA A 273 5.83 9.52 -5.59
CA ALA A 273 5.83 10.44 -4.46
C ALA A 273 4.56 11.29 -4.41
N ASP A 274 4.17 11.90 -5.53
CA ASP A 274 2.96 12.72 -5.62
C ASP A 274 1.70 11.89 -5.29
N THR A 275 1.60 10.65 -5.77
CA THR A 275 0.49 9.75 -5.42
C THR A 275 0.47 9.41 -3.92
N MET A 276 1.63 9.24 -3.29
CA MET A 276 1.72 9.02 -1.84
C MET A 276 1.23 10.24 -1.06
N PHE A 277 1.59 11.45 -1.50
CA PHE A 277 1.15 12.70 -0.87
C PHE A 277 -0.35 12.95 -1.07
N ASP A 278 -0.86 12.72 -2.28
CA ASP A 278 -2.29 12.80 -2.57
C ASP A 278 -3.10 11.83 -1.70
N CYS A 279 -2.59 10.63 -1.47
CA CYS A 279 -3.23 9.65 -0.61
C CYS A 279 -3.29 10.12 0.86
N VAL A 280 -2.22 10.74 1.37
CA VAL A 280 -2.23 11.35 2.72
C VAL A 280 -3.28 12.46 2.80
N ASP A 281 -3.29 13.37 1.83
CA ASP A 281 -4.21 14.52 1.81
C ASP A 281 -5.68 14.08 1.62
N ALA A 282 -5.92 13.06 0.81
CA ALA A 282 -7.24 12.43 0.69
C ALA A 282 -7.72 11.85 2.04
N GLY A 283 -6.85 11.10 2.74
CA GLY A 283 -7.20 10.49 4.01
C GLY A 283 -7.41 11.51 5.14
N THR A 284 -6.64 12.61 5.16
CA THR A 284 -6.82 13.71 6.12
C THR A 284 -8.06 14.58 5.82
N SER A 285 -8.58 14.50 4.60
CA SER A 285 -9.80 15.23 4.20
C SER A 285 -11.05 14.38 4.34
N ALA A 286 -10.95 13.06 4.22
CA ALA A 286 -12.08 12.15 4.22
C ALA A 286 -12.70 11.96 5.62
N ALA A 287 -14.02 11.88 5.66
CA ALA A 287 -14.80 11.61 6.88
C ALA A 287 -15.73 10.39 6.66
N GLY A 288 -16.42 9.96 7.71
CA GLY A 288 -17.41 8.89 7.64
C GLY A 288 -16.95 7.58 8.25
N ILE A 289 -17.52 6.48 7.78
CA ILE A 289 -17.29 5.12 8.28
C ILE A 289 -16.58 4.29 7.21
N LEU A 290 -15.56 3.54 7.62
CA LEU A 290 -14.84 2.62 6.72
C LEU A 290 -15.73 1.42 6.34
N PRO A 291 -15.64 0.92 5.11
CA PRO A 291 -16.39 -0.26 4.68
C PRO A 291 -15.97 -1.50 5.46
N GLY A 292 -16.81 -2.55 5.45
CA GLY A 292 -16.51 -3.85 6.09
C GLY A 292 -17.47 -4.25 7.19
N GLY A 293 -18.49 -3.41 7.50
CA GLY A 293 -19.61 -3.76 8.42
C GLY A 293 -19.26 -3.75 9.91
N LEU A 294 -18.10 -3.18 10.29
CA LEU A 294 -17.69 -3.01 11.70
C LEU A 294 -17.92 -1.60 12.23
N ASP A 295 -18.50 -0.71 11.42
CA ASP A 295 -18.79 0.69 11.75
C ASP A 295 -17.57 1.46 12.29
N VAL A 296 -16.39 1.21 11.73
CA VAL A 296 -15.15 1.86 12.14
C VAL A 296 -15.11 3.28 11.61
N PRO A 297 -15.12 4.31 12.48
CA PRO A 297 -15.07 5.70 12.02
C PRO A 297 -13.68 6.07 11.51
N ARG A 298 -13.61 6.93 10.48
CA ARG A 298 -12.38 7.57 10.06
C ARG A 298 -11.91 8.56 11.14
N ARG A 299 -10.62 8.57 11.41
CA ARG A 299 -10.01 9.35 12.51
C ARG A 299 -8.96 10.35 12.02
N ALA A 300 -8.39 10.13 10.82
CA ALA A 300 -7.29 10.93 10.29
C ALA A 300 -7.67 12.41 10.18
N ARG A 301 -8.87 12.73 9.69
CA ARG A 301 -9.35 14.12 9.57
C ARG A 301 -9.42 14.83 10.93
N ALA A 302 -9.99 14.19 11.94
CA ALA A 302 -10.08 14.77 13.27
C ALA A 302 -8.70 14.98 13.92
N LEU A 303 -7.79 14.02 13.73
CA LEU A 303 -6.42 14.13 14.22
C LEU A 303 -5.66 15.26 13.50
N ALA A 304 -5.81 15.38 12.18
CA ALA A 304 -5.21 16.47 11.39
C ALA A 304 -5.64 17.85 11.89
N GLY A 305 -6.95 18.04 12.15
CA GLY A 305 -7.47 19.28 12.74
C GLY A 305 -6.85 19.60 14.11
N GLN A 306 -6.78 18.60 15.00
CA GLN A 306 -6.17 18.78 16.33
C GLN A 306 -4.67 19.15 16.24
N LEU A 307 -3.93 18.56 15.33
CA LEU A 307 -2.50 18.88 15.14
C LEU A 307 -2.32 20.27 14.53
N ALA A 308 -3.17 20.67 13.58
CA ALA A 308 -3.13 22.00 12.99
C ALA A 308 -3.48 23.10 14.01
N GLU A 309 -4.50 22.89 14.85
CA GLU A 309 -4.84 23.82 15.95
C GLU A 309 -3.67 24.04 16.93
N ARG A 310 -2.95 22.98 17.25
CA ARG A 310 -1.76 23.09 18.10
C ARG A 310 -0.63 23.89 17.45
N LEU A 311 -0.58 23.95 16.10
CA LEU A 311 0.40 24.76 15.37
C LEU A 311 0.04 26.24 15.38
N THR A 312 -1.22 26.56 15.14
CA THR A 312 -1.70 27.94 14.94
C THR A 312 -2.09 28.64 16.22
N GLY A 313 -2.35 27.89 17.30
CA GLY A 313 -2.90 28.42 18.55
C GLY A 313 -4.33 28.99 18.43
N VAL A 314 -4.97 28.79 17.28
CA VAL A 314 -6.36 29.23 17.01
C VAL A 314 -7.27 28.00 16.99
N PRO A 315 -8.26 27.89 17.88
CA PRO A 315 -9.24 26.82 17.82
C PRO A 315 -10.07 26.94 16.54
N GLN A 316 -10.15 25.89 15.74
CA GLN A 316 -11.14 25.81 14.67
C GLN A 316 -12.52 25.58 15.33
N SER A 317 -13.48 26.45 15.03
CA SER A 317 -14.85 26.30 15.51
C SER A 317 -15.46 25.02 14.91
N SER A 318 -15.74 24.03 15.76
CA SER A 318 -16.49 22.84 15.37
C SER A 318 -17.90 23.28 14.95
N THR A 319 -18.20 23.22 13.66
CA THR A 319 -19.57 23.30 13.14
C THR A 319 -20.22 21.92 13.19
N ASP A 320 -20.31 21.32 14.36
CA ASP A 320 -21.21 20.20 14.60
C ASP A 320 -22.52 20.77 15.19
N GLU A 321 -23.38 21.28 14.33
CA GLU A 321 -24.81 21.46 14.67
C GLU A 321 -25.50 20.08 14.69
N ALA A 322 -25.32 19.35 15.78
CA ALA A 322 -26.28 18.34 16.18
C ALA A 322 -27.30 19.00 17.12
N GLY A 323 -28.49 19.23 16.60
CA GLY A 323 -29.58 19.83 17.34
C GLY A 323 -29.94 19.09 18.64
N ALA A 324 -29.91 19.81 19.75
CA ALA A 324 -30.64 19.46 20.94
C ALA A 324 -31.11 20.74 21.61
N SER A 325 -32.40 20.99 21.48
CA SER A 325 -33.16 21.92 22.30
C SER A 325 -33.19 21.44 23.75
N SER A 326 -32.86 22.29 24.69
CA SER A 326 -33.76 22.66 25.85
C SER A 326 -32.92 23.22 26.98
N GLY A 327 -33.43 24.32 27.52
CA GLY A 327 -32.85 25.16 28.52
C GLY A 327 -32.53 24.48 29.85
N ALA A 328 -31.40 24.90 30.41
CA ALA A 328 -31.13 24.96 31.83
C ALA A 328 -30.08 26.04 32.10
N SER A 329 -30.39 26.93 33.04
CA SER A 329 -29.53 28.00 33.56
C SER A 329 -28.19 27.48 34.08
N PRO A 330 -27.11 28.28 34.01
CA PRO A 330 -25.81 27.88 34.50
C PRO A 330 -25.76 27.92 36.02
N ALA A 331 -25.57 26.75 36.65
CA ALA A 331 -25.11 26.67 38.02
C ALA A 331 -23.55 26.82 38.02
N GLU A 332 -23.08 27.78 38.81
CA GLU A 332 -21.68 27.91 39.18
C GLU A 332 -21.19 26.63 39.82
N GLY A 333 -20.24 25.94 39.17
CA GLY A 333 -19.67 24.64 39.60
C GLY A 333 -18.21 24.51 39.29
N VAL A 334 -17.39 24.86 40.28
CA VAL A 334 -16.07 24.30 40.61
C VAL A 334 -15.14 24.00 39.40
N ARG A 335 -14.31 24.97 39.05
CA ARG A 335 -13.09 24.76 38.27
C ARG A 335 -12.18 23.83 39.07
N SER A 336 -11.95 22.60 38.57
CA SER A 336 -10.89 21.75 39.05
C SER A 336 -9.52 22.38 38.71
N PRO A 337 -8.67 22.68 39.67
CA PRO A 337 -7.35 23.20 39.41
C PRO A 337 -6.45 22.00 39.06
N GLY A 338 -6.10 21.82 37.80
CA GLY A 338 -5.10 20.79 37.47
C GLY A 338 -4.93 20.35 36.05
N ALA A 339 -5.78 20.72 35.10
CA ALA A 339 -5.46 20.56 33.70
C ALA A 339 -4.46 21.65 33.27
N ARG A 340 -3.19 21.51 33.59
CA ARG A 340 -2.13 22.26 32.91
C ARG A 340 -2.23 21.84 31.45
N ALA A 341 -2.76 22.72 30.59
CA ALA A 341 -2.57 22.60 29.18
C ALA A 341 -1.05 22.50 28.96
N TRP A 342 -0.59 21.35 28.57
CA TRP A 342 0.77 21.16 28.07
C TRP A 342 0.83 21.97 26.78
N VAL A 343 1.21 23.23 26.87
CA VAL A 343 1.56 24.03 25.71
C VAL A 343 2.84 23.41 25.18
N SER A 344 2.67 22.51 24.19
CA SER A 344 3.82 21.99 23.43
C SER A 344 4.51 23.17 22.79
N THR A 345 5.67 23.52 23.30
CA THR A 345 6.52 24.52 22.68
C THR A 345 6.97 24.00 21.31
N VAL A 346 7.24 24.88 20.36
CA VAL A 346 7.71 24.57 18.99
C VAL A 346 8.93 23.62 18.97
N ALA A 347 9.56 23.37 20.10
CA ALA A 347 10.76 22.56 20.29
C ALA A 347 10.51 21.12 20.80
N ASP A 348 9.26 20.64 20.84
CA ASP A 348 9.01 19.24 21.25
C ASP A 348 9.39 18.27 20.12
N PRO A 349 10.48 17.48 20.26
CA PRO A 349 10.92 16.54 19.23
C PRO A 349 9.91 15.40 18.99
N MET A 350 9.02 15.11 19.95
CA MET A 350 7.97 14.09 19.81
C MET A 350 6.83 14.55 18.91
N ARG A 351 6.72 15.84 18.66
CA ARG A 351 5.67 16.39 17.79
C ARG A 351 5.72 15.85 16.36
N ALA A 352 6.90 15.62 15.83
CA ALA A 352 7.09 15.00 14.53
C ALA A 352 6.46 13.59 14.45
N MET A 353 6.48 12.85 15.55
CA MET A 353 5.88 11.51 15.62
C MET A 353 4.35 11.55 15.47
N ASP A 354 3.69 12.60 15.96
CA ASP A 354 2.24 12.76 15.78
C ASP A 354 1.89 12.91 14.29
N TRP A 355 2.70 13.63 13.52
CA TRP A 355 2.52 13.79 12.08
C TRP A 355 2.82 12.50 11.31
N VAL A 356 3.87 11.77 11.67
CA VAL A 356 4.15 10.45 11.08
C VAL A 356 2.98 9.49 11.32
N ASN A 357 2.44 9.46 12.54
CA ASN A 357 1.27 8.65 12.88
C ASN A 357 0.04 9.08 12.09
N LEU A 358 -0.19 10.39 11.93
CA LEU A 358 -1.28 10.92 11.12
C LEU A 358 -1.16 10.49 9.66
N PHE A 359 0.01 10.64 9.05
CA PHE A 359 0.23 10.28 7.65
C PHE A 359 0.01 8.79 7.42
N ALA A 360 0.55 7.94 8.31
CA ALA A 360 0.33 6.50 8.24
C ALA A 360 -1.15 6.13 8.38
N LEU A 361 -1.86 6.77 9.32
CA LEU A 361 -3.30 6.55 9.55
C LEU A 361 -4.13 6.96 8.33
N ALA A 362 -3.85 8.13 7.75
CA ALA A 362 -4.55 8.65 6.58
C ALA A 362 -4.47 7.67 5.39
N VAL A 363 -3.25 7.20 5.07
CA VAL A 363 -3.06 6.20 4.00
C VAL A 363 -3.75 4.87 4.33
N ASN A 364 -3.69 4.41 5.58
CA ASN A 364 -4.34 3.15 5.97
C ASN A 364 -5.87 3.24 5.87
N GLU A 365 -6.46 4.39 6.16
CA GLU A 365 -7.91 4.63 6.00
C GLU A 365 -8.31 4.67 4.52
N GLU A 366 -7.52 5.31 3.65
CA GLU A 366 -7.72 5.25 2.20
C GLU A 366 -7.58 3.83 1.65
N ASN A 367 -6.56 3.10 2.10
CA ASN A 367 -6.39 1.70 1.73
C ASN A 367 -7.61 0.85 2.15
N ALA A 368 -8.08 1.00 3.39
CA ALA A 368 -9.24 0.28 3.89
C ALA A 368 -10.53 0.63 3.14
N ALA A 369 -10.67 1.87 2.67
CA ALA A 369 -11.80 2.31 1.86
C ALA A 369 -11.78 1.71 0.43
N GLY A 370 -10.65 1.16 -0.01
CA GLY A 370 -10.49 0.66 -1.37
C GLY A 370 -10.08 1.73 -2.37
N HIS A 371 -9.55 2.83 -1.88
CA HIS A 371 -9.14 3.99 -2.68
C HIS A 371 -7.71 3.87 -3.19
N ARG A 372 -7.22 4.95 -3.84
CA ARG A 372 -5.90 5.03 -4.45
C ARG A 372 -4.80 4.97 -3.39
N VAL A 373 -3.88 4.02 -3.57
CA VAL A 373 -2.68 3.88 -2.73
C VAL A 373 -1.48 3.47 -3.58
N VAL A 374 -0.28 3.66 -3.03
CA VAL A 374 0.92 3.05 -3.57
C VAL A 374 1.21 1.77 -2.77
N THR A 375 1.27 0.64 -3.46
CA THR A 375 1.79 -0.62 -2.88
C THR A 375 3.27 -0.45 -2.56
N ALA A 376 3.68 -0.59 -1.29
CA ALA A 376 5.03 -0.26 -0.84
C ALA A 376 5.47 -1.08 0.40
N PRO A 377 5.96 -2.32 0.30
CA PRO A 377 5.91 -3.24 -0.83
C PRO A 377 4.55 -3.96 -0.97
N THR A 378 3.64 -3.79 -0.01
CA THR A 378 2.27 -4.34 -0.01
C THR A 378 1.26 -3.27 0.39
N ASN A 379 -0.03 -3.49 0.11
CA ASN A 379 -1.08 -2.56 0.53
C ASN A 379 -1.28 -2.56 2.06
N GLY A 380 -1.11 -3.71 2.73
CA GLY A 380 -1.22 -3.79 4.18
C GLY A 380 -0.21 -2.90 4.94
N ALA A 381 0.92 -2.58 4.30
CA ALA A 381 1.96 -1.72 4.83
C ALA A 381 2.07 -0.36 4.12
N ALA A 382 1.12 -0.02 3.23
CA ALA A 382 1.17 1.15 2.35
C ALA A 382 1.33 2.50 3.10
N GLY A 383 0.95 2.57 4.38
CA GLY A 383 1.07 3.78 5.18
C GLY A 383 2.50 4.09 5.66
N VAL A 384 3.42 3.12 5.69
CA VAL A 384 4.74 3.29 6.31
C VAL A 384 5.64 4.22 5.50
N ILE A 385 5.85 3.92 4.23
CA ILE A 385 6.73 4.71 3.33
C ILE A 385 6.22 6.15 3.18
N PRO A 386 4.94 6.42 2.86
CA PRO A 386 4.43 7.79 2.76
C PRO A 386 4.56 8.59 4.05
N ALA A 387 4.41 7.92 5.21
CA ALA A 387 4.53 8.59 6.50
C ALA A 387 5.96 9.10 6.76
N VAL A 388 6.95 8.25 6.48
CA VAL A 388 8.36 8.64 6.67
C VAL A 388 8.82 9.60 5.57
N LEU A 389 8.32 9.44 4.35
CA LEU A 389 8.58 10.38 3.26
C LEU A 389 7.95 11.77 3.56
N GLY A 390 6.72 11.78 4.09
CA GLY A 390 6.07 13.00 4.58
C GLY A 390 6.88 13.68 5.69
N TYR A 391 7.44 12.91 6.62
CA TYR A 391 8.36 13.43 7.63
C TYR A 391 9.61 14.06 7.01
N LEU A 392 10.24 13.39 6.03
CA LEU A 392 11.40 13.92 5.33
C LEU A 392 11.10 15.31 4.73
N VAL A 393 10.00 15.44 4.00
CA VAL A 393 9.70 16.68 3.26
C VAL A 393 9.13 17.81 4.11
N THR A 394 8.65 17.52 5.34
CA THR A 394 8.04 18.54 6.22
C THR A 394 8.86 18.88 7.45
N HIS A 395 9.73 17.99 7.92
CA HIS A 395 10.44 18.16 9.19
C HIS A 395 11.96 18.16 9.06
N CYS A 396 12.52 17.65 7.95
CA CYS A 396 13.96 17.61 7.76
C CYS A 396 14.46 18.89 7.08
N PRO A 397 15.38 19.65 7.70
CA PRO A 397 15.88 20.92 7.15
C PRO A 397 16.61 20.73 5.81
N GLU A 398 17.14 19.55 5.53
CA GLU A 398 17.83 19.20 4.30
C GLU A 398 16.96 19.44 3.06
N THR A 399 15.64 19.34 3.19
CA THR A 399 14.67 19.61 2.11
C THR A 399 14.32 21.08 1.93
N GLY A 400 14.93 21.98 2.71
CA GLY A 400 14.58 23.40 2.75
C GLY A 400 13.28 23.68 3.52
N SER A 401 12.76 22.69 4.23
CA SER A 401 11.55 22.84 5.04
C SER A 401 11.85 23.53 6.37
N THR A 402 10.94 24.38 6.83
CA THR A 402 11.01 24.95 8.18
C THR A 402 10.34 24.00 9.15
N PRO A 403 11.07 23.39 10.10
CA PRO A 403 10.47 22.46 11.05
C PRO A 403 9.28 23.08 11.79
N GLY A 404 8.14 22.38 11.83
CA GLY A 404 6.94 22.83 12.53
C GLY A 404 5.91 23.60 11.69
N VAL A 405 6.12 23.76 10.38
CA VAL A 405 5.17 24.40 9.44
C VAL A 405 4.49 23.36 8.54
N ALA A 406 4.12 22.23 9.09
CA ALA A 406 3.50 21.12 8.34
C ALA A 406 1.98 21.28 8.12
N ALA A 407 1.40 22.44 8.35
CA ALA A 407 0.00 22.68 8.05
C ALA A 407 -0.14 23.32 6.67
N GLY A 408 -0.49 22.54 5.67
CA GLY A 408 -1.04 23.06 4.42
C GLY A 408 -2.31 23.89 4.67
N PRO A 409 -2.80 24.64 3.68
CA PRO A 409 -4.02 25.42 3.82
C PRO A 409 -5.18 24.51 4.20
N ALA A 410 -6.05 24.99 5.10
CA ALA A 410 -7.34 24.35 5.33
C ALA A 410 -8.23 24.58 4.10
N THR A 411 -8.93 23.55 3.67
CA THR A 411 -9.95 23.64 2.62
C THR A 411 -11.17 24.43 3.13
N GLU A 412 -12.07 24.84 2.24
CA GLU A 412 -13.29 25.62 2.62
C GLU A 412 -14.17 24.87 3.63
N ASP A 413 -14.17 23.54 3.63
CA ASP A 413 -14.87 22.66 4.57
C ASP A 413 -14.08 22.33 5.84
N GLY A 414 -12.92 22.98 6.05
CA GLY A 414 -12.09 22.85 7.23
C GLY A 414 -11.17 21.60 7.25
N ALA A 415 -11.04 20.88 6.14
CA ALA A 415 -10.07 19.80 6.06
C ALA A 415 -8.62 20.34 5.96
N VAL A 416 -7.68 19.65 6.56
CA VAL A 416 -6.24 19.98 6.52
C VAL A 416 -5.55 19.06 5.51
N THR A 417 -4.90 19.66 4.53
CA THR A 417 -4.14 18.96 3.48
C THR A 417 -2.65 19.23 3.65
N PRO A 418 -1.95 18.49 4.52
CA PRO A 418 -0.60 18.83 4.97
C PRO A 418 0.46 18.80 3.86
N LEU A 419 0.24 18.01 2.81
CA LEU A 419 1.21 17.78 1.73
C LEU A 419 0.79 18.39 0.39
N ALA A 420 -0.40 19.02 0.29
CA ALA A 420 -0.95 19.53 -0.96
C ALA A 420 -0.06 20.56 -1.68
N HIS A 421 0.78 21.28 -0.92
CA HIS A 421 1.72 22.26 -1.47
C HIS A 421 3.06 21.66 -1.90
N ILE A 422 3.25 20.34 -1.68
CA ILE A 422 4.47 19.63 -2.02
C ILE A 422 4.16 18.79 -3.27
N ARG A 423 4.75 19.16 -4.40
CA ARG A 423 4.66 18.41 -5.66
C ARG A 423 6.05 18.16 -6.21
N MET A 424 6.25 16.98 -6.76
CA MET A 424 7.48 16.59 -7.47
C MET A 424 7.36 16.90 -8.95
N THR A 425 6.16 16.70 -9.53
CA THR A 425 5.83 17.10 -10.90
C THR A 425 5.55 18.60 -10.93
N THR A 426 6.45 19.38 -11.52
CA THR A 426 6.21 20.80 -11.81
C THR A 426 5.77 20.94 -13.26
N GLU A 427 4.56 21.46 -13.49
CA GLU A 427 4.04 21.73 -14.84
C GLU A 427 4.82 22.82 -15.62
N ASP A 428 5.72 23.54 -14.96
CA ASP A 428 6.46 24.67 -15.55
C ASP A 428 7.91 24.71 -15.00
N SER A 429 8.75 23.82 -15.51
CA SER A 429 10.20 24.03 -15.43
C SER A 429 10.69 24.80 -16.66
N SER A 430 10.31 26.07 -16.78
CA SER A 430 11.14 26.99 -17.53
C SER A 430 12.45 27.12 -16.77
N GLU A 431 13.52 26.64 -17.36
CA GLU A 431 14.89 26.66 -16.84
C GLU A 431 15.35 28.10 -16.52
N THR A 432 14.96 28.62 -15.36
CA THR A 432 15.64 29.74 -14.73
C THR A 432 16.34 29.18 -13.51
N SER A 433 17.57 28.67 -13.70
CA SER A 433 18.44 28.31 -12.60
C SER A 433 18.81 29.60 -11.85
N SER A 434 18.20 29.83 -10.70
CA SER A 434 18.65 30.80 -9.75
C SER A 434 19.90 30.23 -9.06
N ASP A 435 21.03 30.94 -9.11
CA ASP A 435 22.26 30.52 -8.43
C ASP A 435 22.17 30.67 -6.89
N ASP A 436 21.04 31.13 -6.36
CA ASP A 436 20.77 31.21 -4.92
C ASP A 436 20.32 29.83 -4.36
N PRO A 437 21.13 29.17 -3.53
CA PRO A 437 20.79 27.87 -2.93
C PRO A 437 19.60 27.95 -1.97
N ALA A 438 19.15 29.13 -1.58
CA ALA A 438 17.99 29.37 -0.72
C ALA A 438 16.74 29.74 -1.52
N SER A 439 16.82 29.81 -2.85
CA SER A 439 15.63 30.09 -3.67
C SER A 439 14.59 28.96 -3.55
N PRO A 440 13.30 29.28 -3.71
CA PRO A 440 12.24 28.27 -3.71
C PRO A 440 12.49 27.14 -4.72
N GLU A 441 13.01 27.46 -5.89
CA GLU A 441 13.34 26.52 -6.97
C GLU A 441 14.48 25.59 -6.57
N ALA A 442 15.57 26.13 -5.98
CA ALA A 442 16.69 25.33 -5.49
C ALA A 442 16.26 24.40 -4.33
N CYS A 443 15.39 24.88 -3.44
CA CYS A 443 14.81 24.08 -2.37
C CYS A 443 13.91 22.97 -2.93
N ALA A 444 13.07 23.24 -3.95
CA ALA A 444 12.23 22.25 -4.60
C ALA A 444 13.08 21.18 -5.32
N ALA A 445 14.09 21.58 -6.07
CA ALA A 445 15.01 20.66 -6.76
C ALA A 445 15.76 19.76 -5.75
N ARG A 446 16.24 20.32 -4.65
CA ARG A 446 16.89 19.55 -3.57
C ARG A 446 15.92 18.58 -2.94
N ARG A 447 14.71 18.99 -2.60
CA ARG A 447 13.64 18.12 -2.07
C ARG A 447 13.36 16.97 -3.00
N ARG A 448 13.17 17.24 -4.30
CA ARG A 448 12.95 16.23 -5.32
C ARG A 448 14.09 15.20 -5.38
N ALA A 449 15.35 15.64 -5.35
CA ALA A 449 16.52 14.77 -5.35
C ALA A 449 16.54 13.85 -4.12
N LEU A 450 16.29 14.38 -2.91
CA LEU A 450 16.26 13.60 -1.68
C LEU A 450 15.10 12.58 -1.65
N VAL A 451 13.93 12.94 -2.20
CA VAL A 451 12.80 12.03 -2.37
C VAL A 451 13.16 10.88 -3.33
N HIS A 452 13.82 11.18 -4.45
CA HIS A 452 14.29 10.16 -5.37
C HIS A 452 15.29 9.20 -4.70
N ASP A 453 16.27 9.74 -3.99
CA ASP A 453 17.28 8.94 -3.30
C ASP A 453 16.66 8.06 -2.21
N PHE A 454 15.66 8.59 -1.49
CA PHE A 454 14.86 7.82 -0.53
C PHE A 454 14.19 6.62 -1.20
N LEU A 455 13.45 6.83 -2.30
CA LEU A 455 12.71 5.76 -2.98
C LEU A 455 13.64 4.71 -3.61
N LEU A 456 14.78 5.14 -4.16
CA LEU A 456 15.78 4.23 -4.74
C LEU A 456 16.47 3.37 -3.67
N ALA A 457 16.88 3.96 -2.54
CA ALA A 457 17.45 3.19 -1.44
C ALA A 457 16.43 2.24 -0.82
N ALA A 458 15.20 2.69 -0.61
CA ALA A 458 14.08 1.85 -0.17
C ALA A 458 13.85 0.66 -1.13
N THR A 459 13.98 0.88 -2.45
CA THR A 459 13.88 -0.17 -3.47
C THR A 459 14.94 -1.26 -3.25
N ALA A 460 16.21 -0.90 -3.00
CA ALA A 460 17.28 -1.87 -2.77
C ALA A 460 16.93 -2.83 -1.63
N ILE A 461 16.51 -2.28 -0.50
CA ILE A 461 16.17 -3.08 0.69
C ILE A 461 14.92 -3.92 0.45
N GLY A 462 13.89 -3.35 -0.18
CA GLY A 462 12.70 -4.09 -0.58
C GLY A 462 13.00 -5.25 -1.53
N ALA A 463 13.89 -5.03 -2.51
CA ALA A 463 14.33 -6.04 -3.45
C ALA A 463 15.06 -7.20 -2.74
N LEU A 464 15.97 -6.89 -1.81
CA LEU A 464 16.67 -7.89 -1.00
C LEU A 464 15.69 -8.74 -0.18
N ILE A 465 14.73 -8.11 0.49
CA ILE A 465 13.72 -8.80 1.30
C ILE A 465 12.84 -9.68 0.39
N LYS A 466 12.37 -9.14 -0.74
CA LYS A 466 11.51 -9.89 -1.67
C LYS A 466 12.24 -11.07 -2.30
N THR A 467 13.52 -10.95 -2.60
CA THR A 467 14.34 -12.02 -3.22
C THR A 467 14.63 -13.14 -2.22
N ASN A 468 14.92 -12.81 -0.95
CA ASN A 468 15.39 -13.77 0.04
C ASN A 468 14.28 -14.25 1.00
N ALA A 469 13.10 -13.61 0.98
CA ALA A 469 11.96 -13.93 1.83
C ALA A 469 10.64 -13.62 1.12
N SER A 470 9.51 -13.98 1.75
CA SER A 470 8.19 -13.59 1.26
C SER A 470 7.75 -12.27 1.87
N ILE A 471 7.15 -11.39 1.04
CA ILE A 471 6.42 -10.20 1.49
C ILE A 471 4.90 -10.42 1.45
N ALA A 472 4.43 -11.63 1.12
CA ALA A 472 3.01 -11.92 1.05
C ALA A 472 2.42 -12.11 2.45
N GLY A 473 1.43 -11.32 2.85
CA GLY A 473 0.79 -11.41 4.16
C GLY A 473 0.22 -12.81 4.46
N ALA A 474 -0.22 -13.54 3.45
CA ALA A 474 -0.68 -14.92 3.56
C ALA A 474 0.43 -15.89 4.02
N ALA A 475 1.69 -15.59 3.72
CA ALA A 475 2.85 -16.43 4.06
C ALA A 475 3.55 -15.99 5.35
N VAL A 476 3.74 -14.68 5.55
CA VAL A 476 4.57 -14.11 6.63
C VAL A 476 3.77 -13.27 7.64
N GLY A 477 2.48 -13.10 7.41
CA GLY A 477 1.61 -12.25 8.23
C GLY A 477 1.90 -10.75 8.06
N CYS A 478 1.07 -9.92 8.73
CA CYS A 478 1.21 -8.46 8.67
C CYS A 478 2.56 -7.97 9.21
N GLN A 479 3.20 -8.69 10.14
CA GLN A 479 4.52 -8.33 10.67
C GLN A 479 5.61 -8.38 9.59
N GLY A 480 5.57 -9.35 8.68
CA GLY A 480 6.50 -9.42 7.55
C GLY A 480 6.30 -8.27 6.57
N GLU A 481 5.04 -7.88 6.31
CA GLU A 481 4.71 -6.75 5.46
C GLU A 481 5.19 -5.41 6.06
N VAL A 482 4.77 -5.13 7.30
CA VAL A 482 5.11 -3.88 8.01
C VAL A 482 6.60 -3.80 8.32
N GLY A 483 7.23 -4.93 8.71
CA GLY A 483 8.67 -5.00 8.95
C GLY A 483 9.48 -4.67 7.69
N SER A 484 9.07 -5.22 6.54
CA SER A 484 9.71 -4.91 5.25
C SER A 484 9.58 -3.43 4.90
N ALA A 485 8.37 -2.88 4.99
CA ALA A 485 8.14 -1.45 4.72
C ALA A 485 8.92 -0.54 5.68
N SER A 486 9.04 -0.93 6.95
CA SER A 486 9.81 -0.18 7.96
C SER A 486 11.30 -0.18 7.66
N ALA A 487 11.86 -1.34 7.27
CA ALA A 487 13.25 -1.43 6.85
C ALA A 487 13.52 -0.58 5.59
N MET A 488 12.64 -0.65 4.59
CA MET A 488 12.70 0.18 3.39
C MET A 488 12.66 1.68 3.72
N ALA A 489 11.74 2.10 4.61
CA ALA A 489 11.59 3.49 5.01
C ALA A 489 12.81 4.00 5.80
N ALA A 490 13.35 3.18 6.70
CA ALA A 490 14.54 3.53 7.48
C ALA A 490 15.77 3.72 6.59
N ALA A 491 15.99 2.79 5.64
CA ALA A 491 17.07 2.90 4.67
C ALA A 491 16.90 4.14 3.76
N GLY A 492 15.69 4.37 3.25
CA GLY A 492 15.38 5.55 2.45
C GLY A 492 15.67 6.86 3.19
N LEU A 493 15.22 6.98 4.44
CA LEU A 493 15.46 8.16 5.27
C LEU A 493 16.95 8.33 5.57
N ALA A 494 17.66 7.27 5.97
CA ALA A 494 19.08 7.31 6.24
C ALA A 494 19.89 7.75 5.01
N GLN A 495 19.56 7.24 3.82
CA GLN A 495 20.16 7.65 2.56
C GLN A 495 19.92 9.12 2.26
N ALA A 496 18.66 9.58 2.37
CA ALA A 496 18.29 10.97 2.09
C ALA A 496 18.96 11.96 3.06
N LEU A 497 19.26 11.53 4.29
CA LEU A 497 20.00 12.33 5.28
C LEU A 497 21.53 12.19 5.17
N GLY A 498 22.05 11.61 4.08
CA GLY A 498 23.47 11.53 3.79
C GLY A 498 24.19 10.33 4.44
N GLY A 499 23.44 9.29 4.84
CA GLY A 499 24.02 8.04 5.35
C GLY A 499 24.91 7.35 4.31
N THR A 500 26.03 6.80 4.77
CA THR A 500 26.89 5.94 3.95
C THR A 500 26.24 4.55 3.79
N PRO A 501 26.68 3.71 2.81
CA PRO A 501 26.02 2.43 2.54
C PRO A 501 25.86 1.51 3.76
N GLN A 502 26.85 1.40 4.64
CA GLN A 502 26.81 0.51 5.80
C GLN A 502 25.68 0.85 6.83
N PRO A 503 25.46 2.13 7.25
CA PRO A 503 24.34 2.45 8.12
C PRO A 503 22.99 2.51 7.40
N VAL A 504 22.96 2.53 6.06
CA VAL A 504 21.71 2.50 5.27
C VAL A 504 21.20 1.07 5.13
N GLU A 505 22.07 0.07 4.91
CA GLU A 505 21.73 -1.34 4.85
C GLU A 505 21.40 -1.92 6.24
#